data_68343a378c110ce9b0454a224dda46a6
#
_entry.id   68343a378c110ce9b0454a224dda46a6
#
_cell.length_a   1.000
_cell.length_b   1.000
_cell.length_c   1.000
_cell.angle_alpha   90.00
_cell.angle_beta   90.00
_cell.angle_gamma   90.00
#
_symmetry.space_group_name_H-M   'P 1'
#
loop_
_entity.id
_entity.type
_entity.pdbx_description
1 polymer ?
#
loop_
_entity_poly.entity_id
_entity_poly.type
_entity_poly.pdbx_seq_one_letter_code
_entity_poly.pdbx_strand_id
1 'polypeptide(L)'
;MGKLARSELILLVDALLSGDIKAVRAQLQGATSINVRLPQRKNRPARETPLMLAAEQGYLPIVRLLISLGTNINETNEFRQSSLFYAVRKNHVSTVNLLLKSGADPNLVTVDGDFVLREAATGSIDLQICRSLLKSGADACIANKMGGTALHIAAFHGRADVAQLLIRAGANVNHRDRHGHGPLTCALSRNHKDVATLLLENGADPRLQPEALGVAAWEGHLRFVEMLIENGWDVHSKSHQGRTPLQHARNRKHKSVICALIDAGAS
;
A
#
# COMPACT_ATOMS: atom_id res chain seq x y z
N MET A 1 42.64 6.18 -2.21
CA MET A 1 41.44 5.38 -1.91
C MET A 1 40.41 5.62 -3.02
N GLY A 2 40.11 4.61 -3.85
CA GLY A 2 39.38 4.78 -5.10
C GLY A 2 37.93 4.37 -5.03
N LYS A 3 37.12 4.80 -6.01
CA LYS A 3 35.82 4.23 -6.28
C LYS A 3 36.01 2.74 -6.64
N LEU A 4 35.10 1.87 -6.19
CA LEU A 4 35.11 0.46 -6.59
C LEU A 4 35.09 0.35 -8.11
N ALA A 5 35.98 -0.50 -8.66
CA ALA A 5 36.01 -0.80 -10.09
C ALA A 5 34.73 -1.59 -10.49
N ARG A 6 34.39 -1.56 -11.78
CA ARG A 6 33.18 -2.26 -12.27
C ARG A 6 33.18 -3.76 -11.95
N SER A 7 34.35 -4.41 -12.00
CA SER A 7 34.53 -5.82 -11.61
C SER A 7 34.24 -6.06 -10.12
N GLU A 8 34.71 -5.18 -9.25
CA GLU A 8 34.45 -5.26 -7.80
C GLU A 8 32.97 -5.04 -7.47
N LEU A 9 32.30 -4.15 -8.20
CA LEU A 9 30.86 -3.93 -8.06
C LEU A 9 30.04 -5.17 -8.51
N ILE A 10 30.50 -5.91 -9.52
CA ILE A 10 29.87 -7.16 -9.94
C ILE A 10 30.02 -8.22 -8.84
N LEU A 11 31.22 -8.41 -8.31
CA LEU A 11 31.47 -9.32 -7.20
C LEU A 11 30.67 -8.96 -5.94
N LEU A 12 30.52 -7.66 -5.66
CA LEU A 12 29.65 -7.21 -4.57
C LEU A 12 28.18 -7.57 -4.81
N VAL A 13 27.69 -7.44 -6.05
CA VAL A 13 26.31 -7.85 -6.40
C VAL A 13 26.14 -9.35 -6.16
N ASP A 14 27.08 -10.19 -6.62
CA ASP A 14 27.01 -11.63 -6.44
C ASP A 14 27.03 -12.04 -4.97
N ALA A 15 27.89 -11.38 -4.17
CA ALA A 15 27.94 -11.58 -2.70
C ALA A 15 26.63 -11.17 -2.01
N LEU A 16 26.01 -10.05 -2.45
CA LEU A 16 24.73 -9.59 -1.93
C LEU A 16 23.58 -10.54 -2.30
N LEU A 17 23.59 -11.10 -3.50
CA LEU A 17 22.56 -12.04 -3.96
C LEU A 17 22.69 -13.42 -3.32
N SER A 18 23.91 -13.86 -3.04
CA SER A 18 24.19 -15.14 -2.35
C SER A 18 24.04 -15.07 -0.83
N GLY A 19 23.96 -13.85 -0.26
CA GLY A 19 23.91 -13.65 1.20
C GLY A 19 25.26 -13.87 1.90
N ASP A 20 26.38 -13.85 1.17
CA ASP A 20 27.71 -14.04 1.75
C ASP A 20 28.23 -12.75 2.42
N ILE A 21 27.98 -12.65 3.71
CA ILE A 21 28.41 -11.49 4.52
C ILE A 21 29.93 -11.31 4.55
N LYS A 22 30.72 -12.42 4.46
CA LYS A 22 32.19 -12.33 4.47
C LYS A 22 32.68 -11.71 3.16
N ALA A 23 32.14 -12.16 2.02
CA ALA A 23 32.42 -11.60 0.72
C ALA A 23 31.98 -10.13 0.62
N VAL A 24 30.77 -9.78 1.10
CA VAL A 24 30.30 -8.38 1.17
C VAL A 24 31.26 -7.51 1.98
N ARG A 25 31.68 -7.99 3.16
CA ARG A 25 32.64 -7.26 3.99
C ARG A 25 33.98 -7.05 3.27
N ALA A 26 34.51 -8.09 2.63
CA ALA A 26 35.78 -8.03 1.90
C ALA A 26 35.72 -7.02 0.75
N GLN A 27 34.63 -7.02 -0.03
CA GLN A 27 34.46 -6.08 -1.14
C GLN A 27 34.30 -4.62 -0.69
N LEU A 28 33.79 -4.39 0.51
CA LEU A 28 33.61 -3.05 1.07
C LEU A 28 34.84 -2.58 1.90
N GLN A 29 35.78 -3.46 2.22
CA GLN A 29 37.05 -3.09 2.88
C GLN A 29 37.89 -2.23 1.96
N GLY A 30 38.18 -0.98 2.40
CA GLY A 30 38.95 -0.03 1.61
C GLY A 30 38.15 0.83 0.61
N ALA A 31 36.85 0.60 0.47
CA ALA A 31 35.99 1.48 -0.31
C ALA A 31 35.91 2.87 0.35
N THR A 32 36.09 3.93 -0.44
CA THR A 32 35.97 5.31 0.04
C THR A 32 34.55 5.75 0.33
N SER A 33 33.58 5.04 -0.22
CA SER A 33 32.15 5.27 0.00
C SER A 33 31.39 3.96 -0.06
N ILE A 34 30.53 3.74 0.91
CA ILE A 34 29.63 2.60 0.99
C ILE A 34 28.34 2.87 0.23
N ASN A 35 28.04 4.14 -0.04
CA ASN A 35 26.89 4.59 -0.85
C ASN A 35 27.18 4.44 -2.35
N VAL A 36 27.72 3.30 -2.75
CA VAL A 36 28.00 3.00 -4.17
C VAL A 36 26.67 2.69 -4.89
N ARG A 37 26.66 3.00 -6.18
CA ARG A 37 25.57 2.60 -7.08
C ARG A 37 25.95 1.30 -7.76
N LEU A 38 25.10 0.28 -7.61
CA LEU A 38 25.32 -1.00 -8.24
C LEU A 38 25.17 -0.90 -9.77
N PRO A 39 25.85 -1.73 -10.54
CA PRO A 39 25.66 -1.81 -11.99
C PRO A 39 24.20 -2.10 -12.33
N GLN A 40 23.71 -1.42 -13.37
CA GLN A 40 22.36 -1.69 -13.84
C GLN A 40 22.27 -3.14 -14.35
N ARG A 41 21.25 -3.86 -13.90
CA ARG A 41 20.95 -5.24 -14.27
C ARG A 41 19.70 -5.27 -15.13
N LYS A 42 19.56 -6.28 -15.99
CA LYS A 42 18.39 -6.47 -16.85
C LYS A 42 17.10 -6.50 -16.00
N ASN A 43 16.10 -5.72 -16.40
CA ASN A 43 14.80 -5.60 -15.71
C ASN A 43 14.89 -5.09 -14.26
N ARG A 44 15.95 -4.32 -13.92
CA ARG A 44 16.12 -3.72 -12.60
C ARG A 44 16.26 -2.21 -12.74
N PRO A 45 15.80 -1.43 -11.74
CA PRO A 45 15.97 0.01 -11.74
C PRO A 45 17.46 0.39 -11.71
N ALA A 46 17.78 1.50 -12.32
CA ALA A 46 19.10 2.09 -12.18
C ALA A 46 19.27 2.71 -10.78
N ARG A 47 20.54 2.97 -10.41
CA ARG A 47 20.91 3.62 -9.14
C ARG A 47 20.56 2.84 -7.88
N GLU A 48 20.42 1.51 -7.96
CA GLU A 48 20.29 0.67 -6.76
C GLU A 48 21.55 0.76 -5.87
N THR A 49 21.33 0.63 -4.56
CA THR A 49 22.42 0.56 -3.58
C THR A 49 22.57 -0.84 -3.00
N PRO A 50 23.72 -1.19 -2.40
CA PRO A 50 23.87 -2.46 -1.67
C PRO A 50 22.79 -2.67 -0.61
N LEU A 51 22.39 -1.59 0.10
CA LEU A 51 21.36 -1.68 1.14
C LEU A 51 19.98 -2.02 0.55
N MET A 52 19.62 -1.47 -0.61
CA MET A 52 18.37 -1.82 -1.30
C MET A 52 18.34 -3.30 -1.67
N LEU A 53 19.43 -3.81 -2.24
CA LEU A 53 19.49 -5.22 -2.65
C LEU A 53 19.47 -6.17 -1.44
N ALA A 54 20.23 -5.89 -0.39
CA ALA A 54 20.22 -6.66 0.84
C ALA A 54 18.85 -6.63 1.54
N ALA A 55 18.16 -5.49 1.51
CA ALA A 55 16.83 -5.32 2.08
C ALA A 55 15.76 -6.09 1.27
N GLU A 56 15.88 -6.15 -0.06
CA GLU A 56 15.02 -6.94 -0.92
C GLU A 56 15.16 -8.44 -0.66
N GLN A 57 16.39 -8.91 -0.42
CA GLN A 57 16.66 -10.33 -0.12
C GLN A 57 16.32 -10.70 1.33
N GLY A 58 16.15 -9.72 2.22
CA GLY A 58 15.89 -9.96 3.63
C GLY A 58 17.11 -10.44 4.42
N TYR A 59 18.31 -10.26 3.92
CA TYR A 59 19.55 -10.70 4.56
C TYR A 59 19.90 -9.78 5.73
N LEU A 60 19.23 -9.97 6.86
CA LEU A 60 19.33 -9.15 8.06
C LEU A 60 20.78 -8.90 8.52
N PRO A 61 21.69 -9.91 8.54
CA PRO A 61 23.09 -9.68 8.93
C PRO A 61 23.82 -8.71 8.00
N ILE A 62 23.56 -8.78 6.68
CA ILE A 62 24.17 -7.88 5.69
C ILE A 62 23.56 -6.48 5.83
N VAL A 63 22.25 -6.35 6.01
CA VAL A 63 21.58 -5.06 6.25
C VAL A 63 22.20 -4.40 7.50
N ARG A 64 22.37 -5.14 8.59
CA ARG A 64 23.02 -4.65 9.82
C ARG A 64 24.47 -4.21 9.57
N LEU A 65 25.24 -4.99 8.82
CA LEU A 65 26.60 -4.62 8.43
C LEU A 65 26.63 -3.31 7.66
N LEU A 66 25.82 -3.18 6.61
CA LEU A 66 25.78 -1.97 5.76
C LEU A 66 25.41 -0.73 6.59
N ILE A 67 24.40 -0.83 7.46
CA ILE A 67 24.00 0.24 8.37
C ILE A 67 25.17 0.63 9.31
N SER A 68 25.85 -0.36 9.92
CA SER A 68 27.00 -0.08 10.83
C SER A 68 28.18 0.57 10.13
N LEU A 69 28.27 0.41 8.82
CA LEU A 69 29.28 1.07 7.97
C LEU A 69 28.87 2.49 7.54
N GLY A 70 27.69 2.98 7.93
CA GLY A 70 27.24 4.35 7.69
C GLY A 70 26.58 4.58 6.32
N THR A 71 25.91 3.57 5.75
CA THR A 71 25.14 3.78 4.52
C THR A 71 24.01 4.80 4.73
N ASN A 72 23.73 5.60 3.70
CA ASN A 72 22.53 6.45 3.71
C ASN A 72 21.28 5.59 3.58
N ILE A 73 20.54 5.46 4.69
CA ILE A 73 19.35 4.59 4.80
C ILE A 73 18.22 5.07 3.90
N ASN A 74 18.12 6.39 3.70
CA ASN A 74 17.05 7.04 2.92
C ASN A 74 17.43 7.31 1.46
N GLU A 75 18.55 6.74 1.00
CA GLU A 75 18.91 6.80 -0.41
C GLU A 75 17.85 6.12 -1.27
N THR A 76 17.58 6.66 -2.46
CA THR A 76 16.56 6.15 -3.37
C THR A 76 17.12 5.83 -4.75
N ASN A 77 16.53 4.86 -5.45
CA ASN A 77 16.82 4.56 -6.85
C ASN A 77 16.17 5.59 -7.81
N GLU A 78 16.21 5.35 -9.12
CA GLU A 78 15.59 6.22 -10.14
C GLU A 78 14.06 6.33 -10.01
N PHE A 79 13.38 5.33 -9.44
CA PHE A 79 11.96 5.35 -9.16
C PHE A 79 11.62 5.91 -7.78
N ARG A 80 12.60 6.49 -7.07
CA ARG A 80 12.49 6.98 -5.69
C ARG A 80 12.10 5.90 -4.68
N GLN A 81 12.41 4.64 -4.95
CA GLN A 81 12.22 3.53 -4.02
C GLN A 81 13.42 3.44 -3.07
N SER A 82 13.16 3.37 -1.77
CA SER A 82 14.15 3.21 -0.71
C SER A 82 14.37 1.73 -0.33
N SER A 83 15.36 1.46 0.50
CA SER A 83 15.58 0.13 1.09
C SER A 83 14.37 -0.35 1.90
N LEU A 84 13.71 0.57 2.61
CA LEU A 84 12.48 0.28 3.35
C LEU A 84 11.35 -0.19 2.41
N PHE A 85 11.19 0.46 1.25
CA PHE A 85 10.18 0.08 0.26
C PHE A 85 10.40 -1.36 -0.24
N TYR A 86 11.65 -1.74 -0.52
CA TYR A 86 11.99 -3.10 -0.92
C TYR A 86 11.70 -4.14 0.17
N ALA A 87 12.10 -3.85 1.43
CA ALA A 87 11.87 -4.74 2.55
C ALA A 87 10.37 -4.96 2.83
N VAL A 88 9.55 -3.90 2.74
CA VAL A 88 8.08 -3.98 2.90
C VAL A 88 7.48 -4.83 1.78
N ARG A 89 7.78 -4.54 0.52
CA ARG A 89 7.26 -5.26 -0.64
C ARG A 89 7.58 -6.75 -0.63
N LYS A 90 8.71 -7.14 -0.04
CA LYS A 90 9.14 -8.54 0.13
C LYS A 90 8.72 -9.15 1.47
N ASN A 91 7.95 -8.44 2.27
CA ASN A 91 7.42 -8.91 3.56
C ASN A 91 8.50 -9.30 4.59
N HIS A 92 9.65 -8.63 4.59
CA HIS A 92 10.77 -8.91 5.49
C HIS A 92 10.65 -8.15 6.82
N VAL A 93 9.79 -8.62 7.74
CA VAL A 93 9.45 -7.96 9.01
C VAL A 93 10.69 -7.54 9.81
N SER A 94 11.66 -8.44 9.99
CA SER A 94 12.88 -8.14 10.76
C SER A 94 13.74 -7.05 10.13
N THR A 95 13.84 -7.04 8.80
CA THR A 95 14.56 -6.02 8.04
C THR A 95 13.85 -4.67 8.10
N VAL A 96 12.52 -4.65 7.96
CA VAL A 96 11.70 -3.44 8.13
C VAL A 96 11.93 -2.83 9.51
N ASN A 97 11.84 -3.64 10.57
CA ASN A 97 12.05 -3.17 11.94
C ASN A 97 13.47 -2.61 12.17
N LEU A 98 14.48 -3.24 11.59
CA LEU A 98 15.86 -2.76 11.69
C LEU A 98 16.03 -1.42 10.96
N LEU A 99 15.53 -1.30 9.72
CA LEU A 99 15.61 -0.07 8.93
C LEU A 99 14.92 1.10 9.64
N LEU A 100 13.68 0.89 10.14
CA LEU A 100 12.93 1.91 10.88
C LEU A 100 13.66 2.36 12.15
N LYS A 101 14.19 1.42 12.95
CA LYS A 101 15.02 1.73 14.14
C LYS A 101 16.29 2.51 13.79
N SER A 102 16.79 2.36 12.58
CA SER A 102 18.01 3.04 12.11
C SER A 102 17.73 4.35 11.37
N GLY A 103 16.49 4.86 11.40
CA GLY A 103 16.11 6.16 10.86
C GLY A 103 15.63 6.13 9.40
N ALA A 104 15.14 4.99 8.91
CA ALA A 104 14.45 4.96 7.62
C ALA A 104 13.15 5.78 7.69
N ASP A 105 12.99 6.69 6.73
CA ASP A 105 11.79 7.52 6.61
C ASP A 105 10.64 6.70 5.99
N PRO A 106 9.53 6.48 6.74
CA PRO A 106 8.38 5.72 6.25
C PRO A 106 7.49 6.52 5.30
N ASN A 107 7.77 7.81 5.07
CA ASN A 107 6.92 8.71 4.28
C ASN A 107 7.52 9.04 2.89
N LEU A 108 8.60 8.39 2.51
CA LEU A 108 9.17 8.56 1.18
C LEU A 108 8.19 8.06 0.11
N VAL A 109 8.00 8.90 -0.92
CA VAL A 109 7.05 8.67 -2.01
C VAL A 109 7.82 8.38 -3.29
N THR A 110 7.42 7.32 -4.01
CA THR A 110 8.00 6.93 -5.31
C THR A 110 7.61 7.92 -6.43
N VAL A 111 8.20 7.76 -7.60
CA VAL A 111 7.84 8.59 -8.78
C VAL A 111 6.37 8.43 -9.18
N ASP A 112 5.75 7.28 -8.92
CA ASP A 112 4.33 7.02 -9.21
C ASP A 112 3.40 7.49 -8.07
N GLY A 113 3.98 8.01 -6.99
CA GLY A 113 3.26 8.47 -5.82
C GLY A 113 2.99 7.36 -4.80
N ASP A 114 3.49 6.15 -4.99
CA ASP A 114 3.33 5.07 -4.02
C ASP A 114 4.24 5.24 -2.80
N PHE A 115 3.83 4.66 -1.68
CA PHE A 115 4.50 4.76 -0.38
C PHE A 115 4.38 3.45 0.40
N VAL A 116 5.28 3.25 1.36
CA VAL A 116 5.43 1.96 2.05
C VAL A 116 4.19 1.52 2.81
N LEU A 117 3.44 2.46 3.41
CA LEU A 117 2.22 2.12 4.15
C LEU A 117 1.10 1.62 3.22
N ARG A 118 1.02 2.15 1.99
CA ARG A 118 0.10 1.67 0.97
C ARG A 118 0.47 0.25 0.50
N GLU A 119 1.76 0.00 0.27
CA GLU A 119 2.28 -1.34 -0.04
C GLU A 119 1.97 -2.33 1.08
N ALA A 120 2.18 -1.93 2.34
CA ALA A 120 1.90 -2.74 3.53
C ALA A 120 0.41 -3.05 3.72
N ALA A 121 -0.49 -2.27 3.12
CA ALA A 121 -1.93 -2.51 3.19
C ALA A 121 -2.44 -3.58 2.22
N THR A 122 -1.59 -4.12 1.33
CA THR A 122 -1.95 -5.22 0.42
C THR A 122 -2.19 -6.53 1.17
N GLY A 123 -2.91 -7.48 0.53
CA GLY A 123 -3.34 -8.72 1.18
C GLY A 123 -2.22 -9.68 1.58
N SER A 124 -1.02 -9.55 1.02
CA SER A 124 0.11 -10.49 1.23
C SER A 124 1.10 -10.06 2.30
N ILE A 125 0.98 -8.83 2.84
CA ILE A 125 1.96 -8.26 3.77
C ILE A 125 1.55 -8.52 5.23
N ASP A 126 2.53 -8.87 6.07
CA ASP A 126 2.32 -9.12 7.50
C ASP A 126 1.84 -7.85 8.21
N LEU A 127 0.80 -8.00 9.05
CA LEU A 127 0.22 -6.93 9.86
C LEU A 127 1.26 -6.21 10.73
N GLN A 128 2.30 -6.92 11.18
CA GLN A 128 3.36 -6.33 11.99
C GLN A 128 4.12 -5.22 11.25
N ILE A 129 4.23 -5.32 9.93
CA ILE A 129 4.84 -4.27 9.11
C ILE A 129 4.02 -2.98 9.19
N CYS A 130 2.69 -3.06 9.00
CA CYS A 130 1.80 -1.90 9.17
C CYS A 130 1.95 -1.28 10.58
N ARG A 131 1.94 -2.12 11.62
CA ARG A 131 2.13 -1.65 13.01
C ARG A 131 3.46 -0.93 13.20
N SER A 132 4.55 -1.51 12.68
CA SER A 132 5.89 -0.92 12.81
C SER A 132 6.02 0.40 12.05
N LEU A 133 5.44 0.49 10.85
CA LEU A 133 5.41 1.72 10.05
C LEU A 133 4.67 2.84 10.77
N LEU A 134 3.42 2.57 11.22
CA LEU A 134 2.61 3.56 11.95
C LEU A 134 3.27 3.99 13.25
N LYS A 135 3.87 3.06 14.01
CA LYS A 135 4.62 3.38 15.23
C LYS A 135 5.85 4.26 14.95
N SER A 136 6.43 4.15 13.76
CA SER A 136 7.59 4.94 13.33
C SER A 136 7.21 6.23 12.59
N GLY A 137 5.95 6.68 12.69
CA GLY A 137 5.49 7.95 12.13
C GLY A 137 5.07 7.90 10.66
N ALA A 138 4.70 6.73 10.14
CA ALA A 138 4.06 6.67 8.82
C ALA A 138 2.73 7.42 8.84
N ASP A 139 2.56 8.35 7.90
CA ASP A 139 1.33 9.15 7.76
C ASP A 139 0.25 8.34 7.04
N ALA A 140 -0.85 8.06 7.75
CA ALA A 140 -2.00 7.32 7.24
C ALA A 140 -2.82 8.09 6.20
N CYS A 141 -2.59 9.40 6.05
CA CYS A 141 -3.32 10.28 5.15
C CYS A 141 -2.66 10.48 3.78
N ILE A 142 -1.43 9.98 3.57
CA ILE A 142 -0.76 10.09 2.27
C ILE A 142 -1.63 9.42 1.20
N ALA A 143 -1.75 10.12 0.07
CA ALA A 143 -2.42 9.62 -1.12
C ALA A 143 -1.44 9.59 -2.31
N ASN A 144 -1.55 8.56 -3.14
CA ASN A 144 -0.76 8.47 -4.37
C ASN A 144 -1.30 9.44 -5.45
N LYS A 145 -0.68 9.45 -6.64
CA LYS A 145 -1.08 10.31 -7.76
C LYS A 145 -2.53 10.10 -8.22
N MET A 146 -3.11 8.94 -7.96
CA MET A 146 -4.52 8.65 -8.26
C MET A 146 -5.47 8.99 -7.10
N GLY A 147 -4.96 9.56 -6.00
CA GLY A 147 -5.72 9.84 -4.81
C GLY A 147 -5.94 8.63 -3.88
N GLY A 148 -5.38 7.47 -4.21
CA GLY A 148 -5.55 6.25 -3.42
C GLY A 148 -4.68 6.28 -2.16
N THR A 149 -5.29 6.09 -0.98
CA THR A 149 -4.61 5.98 0.32
C THR A 149 -4.39 4.52 0.71
N ALA A 150 -3.63 4.27 1.79
CA ALA A 150 -3.48 2.93 2.35
C ALA A 150 -4.85 2.32 2.76
N LEU A 151 -5.80 3.15 3.22
CA LEU A 151 -7.14 2.67 3.60
C LEU A 151 -7.95 2.17 2.39
N HIS A 152 -7.80 2.78 1.19
CA HIS A 152 -8.40 2.26 -0.04
C HIS A 152 -7.87 0.86 -0.36
N ILE A 153 -6.57 0.64 -0.22
CA ILE A 153 -5.93 -0.65 -0.49
C ILE A 153 -6.37 -1.70 0.53
N ALA A 154 -6.37 -1.36 1.83
CA ALA A 154 -6.87 -2.26 2.87
C ALA A 154 -8.33 -2.66 2.61
N ALA A 155 -9.16 -1.70 2.21
CA ALA A 155 -10.56 -1.94 1.87
C ALA A 155 -10.73 -2.81 0.61
N PHE A 156 -9.93 -2.56 -0.42
CA PHE A 156 -9.94 -3.36 -1.66
C PHE A 156 -9.51 -4.82 -1.44
N HIS A 157 -8.57 -5.06 -0.50
CA HIS A 157 -8.07 -6.40 -0.18
C HIS A 157 -8.80 -7.07 1.01
N GLY A 158 -9.81 -6.43 1.60
CA GLY A 158 -10.56 -6.99 2.73
C GLY A 158 -9.77 -7.08 4.04
N ARG A 159 -8.72 -6.27 4.19
CA ARG A 159 -7.86 -6.24 5.36
C ARG A 159 -8.49 -5.42 6.49
N ALA A 160 -9.51 -5.99 7.18
CA ALA A 160 -10.18 -5.32 8.30
C ALA A 160 -9.20 -4.99 9.45
N ASP A 161 -8.24 -5.86 9.70
CA ASP A 161 -7.16 -5.69 10.67
C ASP A 161 -6.29 -4.45 10.36
N VAL A 162 -5.89 -4.28 9.10
CA VAL A 162 -5.11 -3.12 8.65
C VAL A 162 -5.98 -1.86 8.59
N ALA A 163 -7.22 -1.96 8.08
CA ALA A 163 -8.15 -0.84 8.02
C ALA A 163 -8.38 -0.25 9.42
N GLN A 164 -8.60 -1.10 10.44
CA GLN A 164 -8.75 -0.65 11.83
C GLN A 164 -7.51 0.07 12.35
N LEU A 165 -6.30 -0.40 12.03
CA LEU A 165 -5.06 0.27 12.41
C LEU A 165 -4.93 1.64 11.75
N LEU A 166 -5.24 1.73 10.45
CA LEU A 166 -5.18 2.98 9.67
C LEU A 166 -6.18 4.02 10.20
N ILE A 167 -7.43 3.59 10.48
CA ILE A 167 -8.46 4.47 11.05
C ILE A 167 -8.02 5.01 12.41
N ARG A 168 -7.49 4.16 13.30
CA ARG A 168 -6.95 4.59 14.60
C ARG A 168 -5.75 5.53 14.46
N ALA A 169 -5.01 5.44 13.37
CA ALA A 169 -3.90 6.34 13.04
C ALA A 169 -4.37 7.63 12.34
N GLY A 170 -5.68 7.88 12.22
CA GLY A 170 -6.24 9.10 11.66
C GLY A 170 -6.51 9.06 10.15
N ALA A 171 -6.49 7.89 9.51
CA ALA A 171 -6.88 7.80 8.11
C ALA A 171 -8.32 8.30 7.89
N ASN A 172 -8.52 9.15 6.89
CA ASN A 172 -9.84 9.68 6.54
C ASN A 172 -10.69 8.60 5.84
N VAL A 173 -11.73 8.11 6.49
CA VAL A 173 -12.66 7.10 5.98
C VAL A 173 -13.46 7.57 4.76
N ASN A 174 -13.57 8.90 4.58
CA ASN A 174 -14.30 9.54 3.50
C ASN A 174 -13.40 10.13 2.41
N HIS A 175 -12.08 9.83 2.45
CA HIS A 175 -11.18 10.28 1.39
C HIS A 175 -11.60 9.69 0.04
N ARG A 176 -11.64 10.54 -1.01
CA ARG A 176 -12.01 10.10 -2.38
C ARG A 176 -10.80 10.14 -3.29
N ASP A 177 -10.63 9.09 -4.07
CA ASP A 177 -9.64 9.05 -5.14
C ASP A 177 -10.07 9.94 -6.33
N ARG A 178 -9.26 10.01 -7.38
CA ARG A 178 -9.58 10.82 -8.59
C ARG A 178 -10.80 10.34 -9.37
N HIS A 179 -11.23 9.10 -9.14
CA HIS A 179 -12.47 8.56 -9.72
C HIS A 179 -13.69 8.82 -8.85
N GLY A 180 -13.49 9.48 -7.69
CA GLY A 180 -14.52 9.75 -6.71
C GLY A 180 -14.80 8.57 -5.77
N HIS A 181 -14.08 7.46 -5.88
CA HIS A 181 -14.27 6.30 -5.03
C HIS A 181 -13.63 6.51 -3.65
N GLY A 182 -14.37 6.17 -2.60
CA GLY A 182 -13.85 6.09 -1.25
C GLY A 182 -13.51 4.66 -0.82
N PRO A 183 -12.92 4.47 0.36
CA PRO A 183 -12.62 3.14 0.91
C PRO A 183 -13.86 2.22 0.98
N LEU A 184 -15.04 2.78 1.33
CA LEU A 184 -16.29 2.00 1.37
C LEU A 184 -16.63 1.44 -0.01
N THR A 185 -16.51 2.25 -1.06
CA THR A 185 -16.74 1.80 -2.45
C THR A 185 -15.78 0.67 -2.84
N CYS A 186 -14.50 0.75 -2.43
CA CYS A 186 -13.52 -0.32 -2.65
C CYS A 186 -13.92 -1.63 -1.94
N ALA A 187 -14.35 -1.56 -0.68
CA ALA A 187 -14.80 -2.74 0.06
C ALA A 187 -16.04 -3.39 -0.58
N LEU A 188 -17.01 -2.58 -1.02
CA LEU A 188 -18.24 -3.04 -1.63
C LEU A 188 -18.00 -3.71 -2.99
N SER A 189 -17.12 -3.15 -3.82
CA SER A 189 -16.77 -3.72 -5.14
C SER A 189 -16.15 -5.11 -5.05
N ARG A 190 -15.58 -5.46 -3.89
CA ARG A 190 -14.90 -6.74 -3.63
C ARG A 190 -15.62 -7.63 -2.62
N ASN A 191 -16.83 -7.24 -2.18
CA ASN A 191 -17.65 -7.99 -1.22
C ASN A 191 -16.99 -8.18 0.17
N HIS A 192 -16.23 -7.20 0.62
CA HIS A 192 -15.56 -7.24 1.92
C HIS A 192 -16.45 -6.66 3.03
N LYS A 193 -17.37 -7.49 3.55
CA LYS A 193 -18.39 -7.09 4.51
C LYS A 193 -17.79 -6.50 5.79
N ASP A 194 -16.79 -7.17 6.36
CA ASP A 194 -16.20 -6.74 7.64
C ASP A 194 -15.57 -5.35 7.53
N VAL A 195 -14.91 -5.06 6.41
CA VAL A 195 -14.34 -3.74 6.15
C VAL A 195 -15.43 -2.70 5.90
N ALA A 196 -16.49 -3.04 5.14
CA ALA A 196 -17.59 -2.13 4.89
C ALA A 196 -18.31 -1.75 6.20
N THR A 197 -18.62 -2.74 7.04
CA THR A 197 -19.19 -2.49 8.38
C THR A 197 -18.28 -1.61 9.23
N LEU A 198 -16.97 -1.94 9.28
CA LEU A 198 -15.99 -1.15 10.02
C LEU A 198 -15.96 0.33 9.56
N LEU A 199 -16.02 0.58 8.25
CA LEU A 199 -16.01 1.94 7.70
C LEU A 199 -17.29 2.70 8.06
N LEU A 200 -18.46 2.06 8.01
CA LEU A 200 -19.73 2.64 8.44
C LEU A 200 -19.73 3.00 9.92
N GLU A 201 -19.28 2.08 10.78
CA GLU A 201 -19.13 2.32 12.22
C GLU A 201 -18.16 3.47 12.56
N ASN A 202 -17.23 3.76 11.65
CA ASN A 202 -16.26 4.86 11.79
C ASN A 202 -16.61 6.11 10.97
N GLY A 203 -17.87 6.29 10.56
CA GLY A 203 -18.38 7.53 10.01
C GLY A 203 -18.25 7.66 8.49
N ALA A 204 -18.31 6.56 7.73
CA ALA A 204 -18.51 6.66 6.29
C ALA A 204 -19.83 7.39 5.98
N ASP A 205 -19.74 8.53 5.28
CA ASP A 205 -20.87 9.45 5.06
C ASP A 205 -21.47 9.24 3.65
N PRO A 206 -22.80 8.97 3.54
CA PRO A 206 -23.48 8.81 2.26
C PRO A 206 -23.35 10.03 1.35
N ARG A 207 -23.28 11.24 1.90
CA ARG A 207 -23.12 12.48 1.14
C ARG A 207 -21.76 12.63 0.49
N LEU A 208 -20.74 11.97 1.06
CA LEU A 208 -19.36 12.01 0.58
C LEU A 208 -19.01 10.82 -0.32
N GLN A 209 -19.82 9.75 -0.29
CA GLN A 209 -19.63 8.53 -1.11
C GLN A 209 -20.96 8.08 -1.77
N PRO A 210 -21.66 8.94 -2.50
CA PRO A 210 -23.01 8.64 -3.04
C PRO A 210 -23.02 7.46 -4.00
N GLU A 211 -21.90 7.17 -4.68
CA GLU A 211 -21.77 6.06 -5.62
C GLU A 211 -21.71 4.67 -4.96
N ALA A 212 -21.51 4.57 -3.65
CA ALA A 212 -21.38 3.30 -2.95
C ALA A 212 -22.60 2.38 -3.14
N LEU A 213 -23.82 2.94 -3.08
CA LEU A 213 -25.05 2.19 -3.33
C LEU A 213 -25.14 1.70 -4.78
N GLY A 214 -24.73 2.51 -5.73
CA GLY A 214 -24.68 2.14 -7.16
C GLY A 214 -23.71 0.99 -7.41
N VAL A 215 -22.54 0.99 -6.77
CA VAL A 215 -21.54 -0.09 -6.86
C VAL A 215 -22.09 -1.38 -6.24
N ALA A 216 -22.66 -1.33 -5.05
CA ALA A 216 -23.28 -2.50 -4.42
C ALA A 216 -24.42 -3.09 -5.29
N ALA A 217 -25.21 -2.24 -5.91
CA ALA A 217 -26.29 -2.63 -6.81
C ALA A 217 -25.77 -3.24 -8.12
N TRP A 218 -24.68 -2.70 -8.70
CA TRP A 218 -24.02 -3.24 -9.88
C TRP A 218 -23.44 -4.63 -9.64
N GLU A 219 -22.80 -4.84 -8.49
CA GLU A 219 -22.19 -6.13 -8.11
C GLU A 219 -23.25 -7.15 -7.61
N GLY A 220 -24.49 -6.72 -7.34
CA GLY A 220 -25.56 -7.59 -6.89
C GLY A 220 -25.50 -7.97 -5.41
N HIS A 221 -24.83 -7.20 -4.60
CA HIS A 221 -24.62 -7.46 -3.18
C HIS A 221 -25.82 -7.01 -2.35
N LEU A 222 -26.89 -7.80 -2.32
CA LEU A 222 -28.16 -7.49 -1.64
C LEU A 222 -27.95 -6.99 -0.19
N ARG A 223 -27.16 -7.70 0.59
CA ARG A 223 -26.91 -7.34 2.00
C ARG A 223 -26.26 -5.95 2.16
N PHE A 224 -25.39 -5.55 1.22
CA PHE A 224 -24.81 -4.22 1.23
C PHE A 224 -25.81 -3.16 0.79
N VAL A 225 -26.64 -3.47 -0.19
CA VAL A 225 -27.72 -2.56 -0.62
C VAL A 225 -28.65 -2.26 0.56
N GLU A 226 -29.14 -3.29 1.26
CA GLU A 226 -29.96 -3.16 2.46
C GLU A 226 -29.26 -2.32 3.54
N MET A 227 -28.01 -2.67 3.89
CA MET A 227 -27.22 -1.97 4.88
C MET A 227 -26.98 -0.49 4.53
N LEU A 228 -26.70 -0.18 3.26
CA LEU A 228 -26.49 1.21 2.83
C LEU A 228 -27.79 2.01 2.90
N ILE A 229 -28.93 1.43 2.50
CA ILE A 229 -30.25 2.07 2.61
C ILE A 229 -30.59 2.36 4.08
N GLU A 230 -30.37 1.39 4.98
CA GLU A 230 -30.58 1.54 6.43
C GLU A 230 -29.70 2.66 7.02
N ASN A 231 -28.50 2.88 6.47
CA ASN A 231 -27.58 3.95 6.87
C ASN A 231 -27.81 5.28 6.12
N GLY A 232 -28.89 5.42 5.36
CA GLY A 232 -29.34 6.69 4.76
C GLY A 232 -28.72 7.02 3.39
N TRP A 233 -28.21 6.03 2.66
CA TRP A 233 -27.83 6.24 1.25
C TRP A 233 -29.05 6.49 0.39
N ASP A 234 -28.97 7.56 -0.44
CA ASP A 234 -30.05 7.94 -1.34
C ASP A 234 -30.20 6.94 -2.50
N VAL A 235 -31.35 6.29 -2.56
CA VAL A 235 -31.71 5.32 -3.62
C VAL A 235 -31.78 5.92 -5.01
N HIS A 236 -31.89 7.26 -5.11
CA HIS A 236 -31.91 8.03 -6.37
C HIS A 236 -30.54 8.62 -6.73
N SER A 237 -29.50 8.42 -5.90
CA SER A 237 -28.15 8.92 -6.18
C SER A 237 -27.67 8.47 -7.54
N LYS A 238 -26.94 9.34 -8.24
CA LYS A 238 -26.42 9.03 -9.59
C LYS A 238 -24.93 8.83 -9.58
N SER A 239 -24.47 7.78 -10.25
CA SER A 239 -23.05 7.58 -10.52
C SER A 239 -22.51 8.67 -11.47
N HIS A 240 -21.17 8.75 -11.64
CA HIS A 240 -20.54 9.63 -12.66
C HIS A 240 -21.09 9.45 -14.08
N GLN A 241 -21.67 8.27 -14.38
CA GLN A 241 -22.30 7.98 -15.67
C GLN A 241 -23.77 8.39 -15.69
N GLY A 242 -24.28 9.08 -14.66
CA GLY A 242 -25.67 9.51 -14.52
C GLY A 242 -26.67 8.40 -14.23
N ARG A 243 -26.22 7.17 -13.92
CA ARG A 243 -27.09 6.01 -13.64
C ARG A 243 -27.44 5.90 -12.17
N THR A 244 -28.72 5.54 -11.89
CA THR A 244 -29.18 5.24 -10.53
C THR A 244 -28.81 3.81 -10.10
N PRO A 245 -28.80 3.49 -8.79
CA PRO A 245 -28.60 2.12 -8.29
C PRO A 245 -29.56 1.11 -8.93
N LEU A 246 -30.83 1.50 -9.11
CA LEU A 246 -31.84 0.64 -9.76
C LEU A 246 -31.48 0.34 -11.23
N GLN A 247 -31.00 1.32 -11.98
CA GLN A 247 -30.53 1.13 -13.35
C GLN A 247 -29.30 0.22 -13.40
N HIS A 248 -28.37 0.34 -12.45
CA HIS A 248 -27.24 -0.57 -12.33
C HIS A 248 -27.68 -2.02 -12.08
N ALA A 249 -28.58 -2.24 -11.13
CA ALA A 249 -29.12 -3.57 -10.81
C ALA A 249 -29.91 -4.18 -12.00
N ARG A 250 -30.72 -3.38 -12.71
CA ARG A 250 -31.47 -3.83 -13.90
C ARG A 250 -30.54 -4.25 -15.03
N ASN A 251 -29.47 -3.47 -15.32
CA ASN A 251 -28.50 -3.80 -16.35
C ASN A 251 -27.79 -5.14 -16.10
N ARG A 252 -27.57 -5.49 -14.84
CA ARG A 252 -26.92 -6.74 -14.43
C ARG A 252 -27.92 -7.85 -14.07
N LYS A 253 -29.23 -7.56 -14.13
CA LYS A 253 -30.34 -8.49 -13.86
C LYS A 253 -30.33 -9.05 -12.42
N HIS A 254 -29.91 -8.28 -11.44
CA HIS A 254 -29.90 -8.65 -10.03
C HIS A 254 -31.29 -8.52 -9.39
N LYS A 255 -32.16 -9.55 -9.57
CA LYS A 255 -33.57 -9.50 -9.19
C LYS A 255 -33.82 -9.10 -7.73
N SER A 256 -33.11 -9.72 -6.78
CA SER A 256 -33.27 -9.42 -5.34
C SER A 256 -32.88 -7.99 -4.98
N VAL A 257 -31.81 -7.46 -5.60
CA VAL A 257 -31.41 -6.07 -5.42
C VAL A 257 -32.43 -5.11 -6.04
N ILE A 258 -32.99 -5.45 -7.21
CA ILE A 258 -34.06 -4.66 -7.85
C ILE A 258 -35.27 -4.55 -6.92
N CYS A 259 -35.73 -5.66 -6.33
CA CYS A 259 -36.84 -5.64 -5.36
C CYS A 259 -36.52 -4.74 -4.16
N ALA A 260 -35.38 -4.95 -3.50
CA ALA A 260 -34.98 -4.16 -2.34
C ALA A 260 -34.90 -2.65 -2.62
N LEU A 261 -34.41 -2.27 -3.80
CA LEU A 261 -34.34 -0.86 -4.20
C LEU A 261 -35.74 -0.29 -4.47
N ILE A 262 -36.65 -1.04 -5.12
CA ILE A 262 -38.02 -0.61 -5.35
C ILE A 262 -38.78 -0.47 -4.03
N ASP A 263 -38.63 -1.45 -3.12
CA ASP A 263 -39.25 -1.43 -1.79
C ASP A 263 -38.78 -0.22 -0.97
N ALA A 264 -37.56 0.24 -1.21
CA ALA A 264 -36.98 1.46 -0.63
C ALA A 264 -37.36 2.76 -1.39
N GLY A 265 -38.23 2.68 -2.42
CA GLY A 265 -38.77 3.83 -3.14
C GLY A 265 -38.01 4.22 -4.40
N ALA A 266 -37.06 3.42 -4.90
CA ALA A 266 -36.38 3.71 -6.17
C ALA A 266 -37.33 3.55 -7.37
N SER A 267 -37.25 4.46 -8.36
CA SER A 267 -38.11 4.52 -9.55
C SER A 267 -37.31 4.51 -10.88
#